data_1ad5321cfe34e69f664669c871119a32
#
_entry.id   1ad5321cfe34e69f664669c871119a32
#
_cell.length_a   1.000
_cell.length_b   1.000
_cell.length_c   1.000
_cell.angle_alpha   90.00
_cell.angle_beta   90.00
_cell.angle_gamma   90.00
#
_symmetry.space_group_name_H-M   'P 1'
#
loop_
_entity.id
_entity.type
_entity.pdbx_description
1 polymer ?
#
loop_
_entity_poly.entity_id
_entity_poly.type
_entity_poly.pdbx_seq_one_letter_code
_entity_poly.pdbx_strand_id
1 'polypeptide(L)'
;SMALTAPPTRKRFLIVACLFIGIFIAYLDRVNVSVLAANEPFLAYMGIEGMPLQIGMMMTVFLAAYGIANVVLSPLGDYLGPRKAMMLCILIWTIALIIGGVATSFALIIICRILLGIGEGFYYPLQSVFIKNWFPKQERGRANAAWIVGQSVAPAIAMPFFTWWIGTHGWRSNFFLCAALGLIPLWLLWRYVADKPEQLKGISEQELAYIKAGQETESAGSSESFMLRVKPVITNYCYWLLVLWYLCLQCLYWGMITWLPTYLKSARGFSWAEMGWLASLPFVLSIFSKAAAGVFVDKIGRSAPILMVLMFFAGISIYFGTITEHKYMSAVLLSFAVAFCTMGTPVAWTLLQGMVSGKSISAASGVMNGVANGLSSLSPVFIGLFISITGTYTGGLLCLVFISAIAVVSAFVLTIKKY
;
A
#
# COMPACT_ATOMS: atom_id res chain seq x y z
N SER A 1 -34.12 -5.64 -27.31
CA SER A 1 -32.89 -5.48 -26.54
C SER A 1 -32.26 -6.84 -26.35
N MET A 2 -31.36 -7.17 -27.15
CA MET A 2 -30.51 -8.31 -26.85
C MET A 2 -29.77 -7.96 -25.57
N ALA A 3 -30.07 -8.70 -24.49
CA ALA A 3 -29.17 -8.71 -23.37
C ALA A 3 -27.77 -8.89 -23.95
N LEU A 4 -26.88 -7.97 -23.66
CA LEU A 4 -25.50 -8.06 -24.07
C LEU A 4 -24.95 -9.37 -23.47
N THR A 5 -25.02 -10.44 -24.25
CA THR A 5 -24.40 -11.71 -23.90
C THR A 5 -22.90 -11.50 -23.79
N ALA A 6 -22.22 -12.34 -23.01
CA ALA A 6 -20.77 -12.26 -22.83
C ALA A 6 -20.08 -12.00 -24.17
N PRO A 7 -19.27 -10.96 -24.27
CA PRO A 7 -18.60 -10.62 -25.52
C PRO A 7 -17.63 -11.73 -25.97
N PRO A 8 -17.45 -11.98 -27.28
CA PRO A 8 -16.59 -13.06 -27.76
C PRO A 8 -15.11 -12.85 -27.46
N THR A 9 -14.65 -11.60 -27.29
CA THR A 9 -13.29 -11.32 -26.82
C THR A 9 -13.31 -10.84 -25.37
N ARG A 10 -12.22 -11.08 -24.65
CA ARG A 10 -12.06 -10.72 -23.24
C ARG A 10 -10.78 -9.93 -23.05
N LYS A 11 -10.51 -8.98 -23.94
CA LYS A 11 -9.29 -8.17 -23.90
C LYS A 11 -9.18 -7.35 -22.62
N ARG A 12 -10.32 -6.92 -22.06
CA ARG A 12 -10.32 -6.19 -20.80
C ARG A 12 -9.73 -7.00 -19.64
N PHE A 13 -9.90 -8.32 -19.62
CA PHE A 13 -9.31 -9.17 -18.60
C PHE A 13 -7.79 -9.27 -18.75
N LEU A 14 -7.28 -9.20 -19.97
CA LEU A 14 -5.85 -9.11 -20.24
C LEU A 14 -5.27 -7.81 -19.63
N ILE A 15 -5.99 -6.69 -19.76
CA ILE A 15 -5.60 -5.41 -19.17
C ILE A 15 -5.47 -5.55 -17.65
N VAL A 16 -6.47 -6.16 -16.98
CA VAL A 16 -6.42 -6.40 -15.54
C VAL A 16 -5.23 -7.27 -15.15
N ALA A 17 -4.93 -8.31 -15.93
CA ALA A 17 -3.77 -9.16 -15.68
C ALA A 17 -2.47 -8.37 -15.77
N CYS A 18 -2.34 -7.49 -16.75
CA CYS A 18 -1.17 -6.60 -16.89
C CYS A 18 -1.05 -5.64 -15.69
N LEU A 19 -2.17 -5.08 -15.25
CA LEU A 19 -2.21 -4.19 -14.08
C LEU A 19 -1.83 -4.94 -12.80
N PHE A 20 -2.32 -6.16 -12.63
CA PHE A 20 -1.96 -7.01 -11.49
C PHE A 20 -0.45 -7.26 -11.44
N ILE A 21 0.15 -7.65 -12.56
CA ILE A 21 1.60 -7.90 -12.63
C ILE A 21 2.39 -6.63 -12.33
N GLY A 22 1.96 -5.49 -12.86
CA GLY A 22 2.62 -4.21 -12.62
C GLY A 22 2.63 -3.81 -11.15
N ILE A 23 1.48 -3.88 -10.49
CA ILE A 23 1.39 -3.51 -9.08
C ILE A 23 2.10 -4.54 -8.19
N PHE A 24 2.05 -5.81 -8.54
CA PHE A 24 2.79 -6.85 -7.82
C PHE A 24 4.29 -6.55 -7.82
N ILE A 25 4.86 -6.23 -8.96
CA ILE A 25 6.29 -5.91 -9.07
C ILE A 25 6.62 -4.60 -8.35
N ALA A 26 5.78 -3.58 -8.44
CA ALA A 26 5.98 -2.33 -7.70
C ALA A 26 6.04 -2.58 -6.18
N TYR A 27 5.18 -3.45 -5.65
CA TYR A 27 5.19 -3.79 -4.23
C TYR A 27 6.40 -4.63 -3.82
N LEU A 28 6.94 -5.47 -4.71
CA LEU A 28 8.22 -6.14 -4.45
C LEU A 28 9.32 -5.10 -4.19
N ASP A 29 9.44 -4.09 -5.04
CA ASP A 29 10.44 -3.03 -4.90
C ASP A 29 10.25 -2.24 -3.60
N ARG A 30 8.99 -2.03 -3.22
CA ARG A 30 8.61 -1.24 -2.06
C ARG A 30 9.06 -1.88 -0.75
N VAL A 31 8.89 -3.19 -0.61
CA VAL A 31 9.23 -3.91 0.62
C VAL A 31 10.67 -4.40 0.67
N ASN A 32 11.40 -4.30 -0.42
CA ASN A 32 12.80 -4.68 -0.49
C ASN A 32 13.64 -4.02 0.61
N VAL A 33 13.38 -2.75 0.89
CA VAL A 33 14.15 -1.99 1.89
C VAL A 33 14.03 -2.55 3.30
N SER A 34 12.92 -3.22 3.63
CA SER A 34 12.74 -3.84 4.94
C SER A 34 13.75 -4.97 5.18
N VAL A 35 14.03 -5.74 4.15
CA VAL A 35 15.03 -6.82 4.21
C VAL A 35 16.44 -6.22 4.22
N LEU A 36 16.69 -5.17 3.43
CA LEU A 36 17.97 -4.45 3.45
C LEU A 36 18.28 -3.86 4.82
N ALA A 37 17.26 -3.34 5.50
CA ALA A 37 17.40 -2.77 6.85
C ALA A 37 17.86 -3.81 7.89
N ALA A 38 17.67 -5.10 7.61
CA ALA A 38 18.13 -6.20 8.44
C ALA A 38 19.42 -6.86 7.92
N ASN A 39 19.96 -6.39 6.79
CA ASN A 39 21.14 -7.00 6.14
C ASN A 39 22.42 -6.32 6.61
N GLU A 40 23.22 -7.03 7.41
CA GLU A 40 24.48 -6.49 7.96
C GLU A 40 25.47 -6.03 6.89
N PRO A 41 25.74 -6.79 5.81
CA PRO A 41 26.65 -6.33 4.76
C PRO A 41 26.21 -5.01 4.11
N PHE A 42 24.92 -4.83 3.88
CA PHE A 42 24.36 -3.60 3.33
C PHE A 42 24.56 -2.43 4.31
N LEU A 43 24.20 -2.63 5.57
CA LEU A 43 24.31 -1.59 6.60
C LEU A 43 25.78 -1.17 6.81
N ALA A 44 26.68 -2.15 6.86
CA ALA A 44 28.12 -1.90 7.01
C ALA A 44 28.69 -1.12 5.84
N TYR A 45 28.34 -1.53 4.62
CA TYR A 45 28.83 -0.85 3.41
C TYR A 45 28.38 0.61 3.36
N MET A 46 27.14 0.87 3.73
CA MET A 46 26.56 2.21 3.72
C MET A 46 26.94 3.05 4.94
N GLY A 47 27.59 2.45 5.93
CA GLY A 47 28.02 3.15 7.14
C GLY A 47 26.86 3.54 8.06
N ILE A 48 25.77 2.79 8.05
CA ILE A 48 24.57 3.10 8.85
C ILE A 48 24.27 2.04 9.91
N GLU A 49 25.21 1.14 10.20
CA GLU A 49 25.05 0.18 11.31
C GLU A 49 24.84 0.93 12.63
N GLY A 50 23.82 0.51 13.37
CA GLY A 50 23.49 1.15 14.64
C GLY A 50 22.93 2.56 14.50
N MET A 51 22.47 2.95 13.30
CA MET A 51 21.90 4.26 13.02
C MET A 51 20.43 4.14 12.64
N PRO A 52 19.52 3.86 13.62
CA PRO A 52 18.12 3.55 13.30
C PRO A 52 17.38 4.71 12.64
N LEU A 53 17.77 5.96 12.92
CA LEU A 53 17.13 7.10 12.26
C LEU A 53 17.37 7.05 10.74
N GLN A 54 18.61 6.82 10.32
CA GLN A 54 18.98 6.71 8.91
C GLN A 54 18.31 5.50 8.25
N ILE A 55 18.24 4.38 8.96
CA ILE A 55 17.56 3.18 8.47
C ILE A 55 16.07 3.47 8.22
N GLY A 56 15.40 4.11 9.16
CA GLY A 56 14.00 4.51 9.00
C GLY A 56 13.78 5.52 7.87
N MET A 57 14.77 6.39 7.63
CA MET A 57 14.71 7.38 6.55
C MET A 57 14.54 6.73 5.17
N MET A 58 15.11 5.55 4.94
CA MET A 58 14.99 4.86 3.65
C MET A 58 13.52 4.61 3.27
N MET A 59 12.67 4.25 4.23
CA MET A 59 11.25 4.07 3.97
C MET A 59 10.50 5.41 3.97
N THR A 60 10.83 6.29 4.88
CA THR A 60 10.16 7.60 5.01
C THR A 60 10.31 8.44 3.74
N VAL A 61 11.52 8.55 3.17
CA VAL A 61 11.73 9.33 1.95
C VAL A 61 11.00 8.73 0.76
N PHE A 62 10.92 7.41 0.69
CA PHE A 62 10.14 6.73 -0.34
C PHE A 62 8.65 7.08 -0.21
N LEU A 63 8.07 6.93 0.97
CA LEU A 63 6.64 7.19 1.21
C LEU A 63 6.29 8.66 1.00
N ALA A 64 7.16 9.58 1.42
CA ALA A 64 6.96 11.02 1.22
C ALA A 64 6.98 11.37 -0.28
N ALA A 65 7.97 10.87 -1.01
CA ALA A 65 8.08 11.08 -2.45
C ALA A 65 6.90 10.46 -3.19
N TYR A 66 6.47 9.28 -2.76
CA TYR A 66 5.29 8.59 -3.28
C TYR A 66 4.02 9.45 -3.12
N GLY A 67 3.78 9.97 -1.93
CA GLY A 67 2.61 10.80 -1.67
C GLY A 67 2.62 12.10 -2.46
N ILE A 68 3.76 12.78 -2.54
CA ILE A 68 3.90 14.02 -3.30
C ILE A 68 3.68 13.76 -4.80
N ALA A 69 4.29 12.72 -5.35
CA ALA A 69 4.15 12.37 -6.75
C ALA A 69 2.70 12.00 -7.12
N ASN A 70 2.02 11.30 -6.21
CA ASN A 70 0.61 10.93 -6.39
C ASN A 70 -0.26 12.18 -6.64
N VAL A 71 -0.03 13.23 -5.88
CA VAL A 71 -0.82 14.47 -5.98
C VAL A 71 -0.33 15.37 -7.12
N VAL A 72 0.99 15.61 -7.19
CA VAL A 72 1.56 16.62 -8.07
C VAL A 72 1.63 16.14 -9.53
N LEU A 73 1.92 14.87 -9.75
CA LEU A 73 2.12 14.34 -11.09
C LEU A 73 0.87 13.74 -11.73
N SER A 74 -0.25 13.65 -11.00
CA SER A 74 -1.46 13.06 -11.54
C SER A 74 -1.96 13.76 -12.83
N PRO A 75 -1.87 15.11 -12.99
CA PRO A 75 -2.25 15.75 -14.25
C PRO A 75 -1.45 15.31 -15.46
N LEU A 76 -0.22 14.83 -15.26
CA LEU A 76 0.62 14.34 -16.35
C LEU A 76 0.01 13.11 -17.05
N GLY A 77 -0.74 12.31 -16.29
CA GLY A 77 -1.47 11.17 -16.84
C GLY A 77 -2.53 11.59 -17.86
N ASP A 78 -3.20 12.72 -17.63
CA ASP A 78 -4.18 13.27 -18.58
C ASP A 78 -3.51 13.78 -19.84
N TYR A 79 -2.33 14.36 -19.72
CA TYR A 79 -1.58 14.89 -20.87
C TYR A 79 -0.98 13.78 -21.74
N LEU A 80 -0.32 12.79 -21.14
CA LEU A 80 0.38 11.71 -21.86
C LEU A 80 -0.55 10.55 -22.22
N GLY A 81 -1.66 10.39 -21.53
CA GLY A 81 -2.47 9.18 -21.54
C GLY A 81 -1.92 8.13 -20.57
N PRO A 82 -2.79 7.28 -20.03
CA PRO A 82 -2.40 6.37 -18.93
C PRO A 82 -1.30 5.36 -19.33
N ARG A 83 -1.32 4.86 -20.55
CA ARG A 83 -0.32 3.88 -21.01
C ARG A 83 1.09 4.47 -21.03
N LYS A 84 1.26 5.61 -21.70
CA LYS A 84 2.58 6.27 -21.78
C LYS A 84 3.04 6.77 -20.42
N ALA A 85 2.12 7.28 -19.60
CA ALA A 85 2.42 7.72 -18.25
C ALA A 85 2.92 6.56 -17.38
N MET A 86 2.26 5.39 -17.45
CA MET A 86 2.71 4.19 -16.73
C MET A 86 4.09 3.72 -17.22
N MET A 87 4.32 3.74 -18.53
CA MET A 87 5.63 3.37 -19.07
C MET A 87 6.72 4.30 -18.55
N LEU A 88 6.45 5.60 -18.48
CA LEU A 88 7.38 6.58 -17.90
C LEU A 88 7.64 6.28 -16.42
N CYS A 89 6.61 5.94 -15.64
CA CYS A 89 6.76 5.56 -14.24
C CYS A 89 7.70 4.36 -14.08
N ILE A 90 7.51 3.33 -14.91
CA ILE A 90 8.34 2.12 -14.86
C ILE A 90 9.79 2.45 -15.23
N LEU A 91 10.01 3.32 -16.21
CA LEU A 91 11.36 3.76 -16.56
C LEU A 91 12.03 4.50 -15.40
N ILE A 92 11.30 5.39 -14.73
CA ILE A 92 11.81 6.12 -13.56
C ILE A 92 12.20 5.16 -12.46
N TRP A 93 11.33 4.21 -12.08
CA TRP A 93 11.66 3.28 -11.00
C TRP A 93 12.75 2.29 -11.40
N THR A 94 12.85 1.91 -12.66
CA THR A 94 13.94 1.05 -13.14
C THR A 94 15.28 1.78 -13.01
N ILE A 95 15.36 3.04 -13.42
CA ILE A 95 16.55 3.87 -13.25
C ILE A 95 16.90 4.01 -11.76
N ALA A 96 15.89 4.22 -10.92
CA ALA A 96 16.10 4.30 -9.48
C ALA A 96 16.74 3.03 -8.92
N LEU A 97 16.26 1.87 -9.33
CA LEU A 97 16.78 0.57 -8.86
C LEU A 97 18.21 0.32 -9.37
N ILE A 98 18.53 0.77 -10.58
CA ILE A 98 19.90 0.70 -11.09
C ILE A 98 20.82 1.59 -10.27
N ILE A 99 20.38 2.79 -9.90
CA ILE A 99 21.15 3.68 -9.01
C ILE A 99 21.40 2.97 -7.67
N GLY A 100 20.38 2.31 -7.11
CA GLY A 100 20.56 1.53 -5.87
C GLY A 100 21.56 0.40 -6.00
N GLY A 101 21.57 -0.29 -7.14
CA GLY A 101 22.49 -1.39 -7.40
C GLY A 101 23.95 -0.97 -7.53
N VAL A 102 24.20 0.25 -8.03
CA VAL A 102 25.56 0.80 -8.20
C VAL A 102 25.95 1.77 -7.08
N ALA A 103 25.10 1.95 -6.08
CA ALA A 103 25.29 2.93 -5.03
C ALA A 103 26.59 2.66 -4.24
N THR A 104 27.38 3.72 -4.03
CA THR A 104 28.61 3.69 -3.27
C THR A 104 28.49 4.46 -1.94
N SER A 105 27.36 5.12 -1.71
CA SER A 105 27.11 5.91 -0.52
C SER A 105 25.63 5.83 -0.11
N PHE A 106 25.36 6.14 1.15
CA PHE A 106 23.99 6.23 1.65
C PHE A 106 23.19 7.32 0.93
N ALA A 107 23.82 8.42 0.54
CA ALA A 107 23.14 9.47 -0.21
C ALA A 107 22.58 8.96 -1.54
N LEU A 108 23.29 8.08 -2.24
CA LEU A 108 22.78 7.46 -3.47
C LEU A 108 21.61 6.53 -3.20
N ILE A 109 21.61 5.82 -2.08
CA ILE A 109 20.45 4.99 -1.67
C ILE A 109 19.23 5.88 -1.41
N ILE A 110 19.40 7.02 -0.75
CA ILE A 110 18.30 7.96 -0.52
C ILE A 110 17.77 8.51 -1.85
N ILE A 111 18.64 8.86 -2.80
CA ILE A 111 18.23 9.28 -4.14
C ILE A 111 17.45 8.17 -4.84
N CYS A 112 17.93 6.94 -4.76
CA CYS A 112 17.22 5.76 -5.28
C CYS A 112 15.80 5.68 -4.68
N ARG A 113 15.68 5.79 -3.37
CA ARG A 113 14.38 5.70 -2.69
C ARG A 113 13.43 6.83 -3.07
N ILE A 114 13.93 8.04 -3.22
CA ILE A 114 13.11 9.19 -3.66
C ILE A 114 12.62 8.97 -5.10
N LEU A 115 13.49 8.61 -6.02
CA LEU A 115 13.11 8.36 -7.41
C LEU A 115 12.15 7.19 -7.55
N LEU A 116 12.36 6.12 -6.78
CA LEU A 116 11.45 4.97 -6.75
C LEU A 116 10.07 5.39 -6.26
N GLY A 117 10.02 6.21 -5.21
CA GLY A 117 8.77 6.78 -4.70
C GLY A 117 8.03 7.62 -5.73
N ILE A 118 8.74 8.46 -6.47
CA ILE A 118 8.16 9.28 -7.55
C ILE A 118 7.56 8.37 -8.63
N GLY A 119 8.30 7.39 -9.10
CA GLY A 119 7.85 6.48 -10.15
C GLY A 119 6.62 5.68 -9.72
N GLU A 120 6.66 5.06 -8.55
CA GLU A 120 5.55 4.23 -8.07
C GLU A 120 4.35 5.05 -7.63
N GLY A 121 4.56 6.23 -7.04
CA GLY A 121 3.49 7.11 -6.59
C GLY A 121 2.64 7.64 -7.74
N PHE A 122 3.27 7.98 -8.85
CA PHE A 122 2.55 8.39 -10.05
C PHE A 122 1.85 7.22 -10.75
N TYR A 123 2.42 6.03 -10.65
CA TYR A 123 1.87 4.81 -11.27
C TYR A 123 0.52 4.39 -10.68
N TYR A 124 0.38 4.45 -9.37
CA TYR A 124 -0.77 3.91 -8.66
C TYR A 124 -2.11 4.51 -9.12
N PRO A 125 -2.28 5.84 -9.22
CA PRO A 125 -3.56 6.41 -9.66
C PRO A 125 -3.93 6.03 -11.08
N LEU A 126 -2.96 5.75 -11.95
CA LEU A 126 -3.21 5.39 -13.34
C LEU A 126 -3.92 4.04 -13.48
N GLN A 127 -3.79 3.16 -12.49
CA GLN A 127 -4.52 1.89 -12.45
C GLN A 127 -6.03 2.12 -12.53
N SER A 128 -6.53 3.06 -11.75
CA SER A 128 -7.96 3.41 -11.73
C SER A 128 -8.42 3.98 -13.07
N VAL A 129 -7.58 4.74 -13.75
CA VAL A 129 -7.90 5.29 -15.07
C VAL A 129 -8.12 4.17 -16.08
N PHE A 130 -7.25 3.15 -16.08
CA PHE A 130 -7.43 1.99 -16.97
C PHE A 130 -8.72 1.24 -16.67
N ILE A 131 -9.04 1.02 -15.42
CA ILE A 131 -10.27 0.33 -15.04
C ILE A 131 -11.49 1.12 -15.52
N LYS A 132 -11.48 2.43 -15.35
CA LYS A 132 -12.57 3.30 -15.83
C LYS A 132 -12.72 3.25 -17.34
N ASN A 133 -11.61 3.24 -18.10
CA ASN A 133 -11.62 3.26 -19.54
C ASN A 133 -12.01 1.91 -20.15
N TRP A 134 -11.66 0.80 -19.50
CA TRP A 134 -11.78 -0.54 -20.06
C TRP A 134 -12.95 -1.36 -19.54
N PHE A 135 -13.61 -0.93 -18.48
CA PHE A 135 -14.68 -1.72 -17.86
C PHE A 135 -15.99 -0.94 -17.78
N PRO A 136 -17.12 -1.65 -18.03
CA PRO A 136 -18.42 -1.09 -17.71
C PRO A 136 -18.56 -0.93 -16.20
N LYS A 137 -19.42 -0.02 -15.77
CA LYS A 137 -19.61 0.32 -14.36
C LYS A 137 -19.85 -0.89 -13.47
N GLN A 138 -20.63 -1.87 -13.95
CA GLN A 138 -21.02 -3.08 -13.21
C GLN A 138 -19.86 -4.04 -12.95
N GLU A 139 -18.75 -3.95 -13.70
CA GLU A 139 -17.60 -4.82 -13.53
C GLU A 139 -16.42 -4.12 -12.81
N ARG A 140 -16.49 -2.82 -12.59
CA ARG A 140 -15.35 -2.04 -12.05
C ARG A 140 -14.93 -2.47 -10.66
N GLY A 141 -15.89 -2.78 -9.79
CA GLY A 141 -15.58 -3.24 -8.44
C GLY A 141 -14.75 -4.51 -8.45
N ARG A 142 -15.14 -5.49 -9.26
CA ARG A 142 -14.41 -6.76 -9.40
C ARG A 142 -13.05 -6.56 -10.05
N ALA A 143 -12.96 -5.69 -11.05
CA ALA A 143 -11.72 -5.39 -11.74
C ALA A 143 -10.71 -4.71 -10.80
N ASN A 144 -11.16 -3.76 -10.00
CA ASN A 144 -10.31 -3.12 -8.99
C ASN A 144 -9.85 -4.12 -7.93
N ALA A 145 -10.74 -4.98 -7.44
CA ALA A 145 -10.39 -6.02 -6.49
C ALA A 145 -9.32 -6.96 -7.05
N ALA A 146 -9.43 -7.31 -8.33
CA ALA A 146 -8.48 -8.23 -8.97
C ALA A 146 -7.05 -7.70 -9.00
N TRP A 147 -6.83 -6.42 -9.37
CA TRP A 147 -5.47 -5.89 -9.39
C TRP A 147 -4.96 -5.56 -7.98
N ILE A 148 -5.85 -5.17 -7.04
CA ILE A 148 -5.48 -4.90 -5.65
C ILE A 148 -4.97 -6.16 -4.94
N VAL A 149 -5.41 -7.35 -5.32
CA VAL A 149 -4.89 -8.61 -4.77
C VAL A 149 -3.36 -8.71 -4.94
N GLY A 150 -2.82 -8.22 -6.06
CA GLY A 150 -1.37 -8.16 -6.26
C GLY A 150 -0.64 -7.37 -5.18
N GLN A 151 -1.24 -6.29 -4.73
CA GLN A 151 -0.74 -5.45 -3.65
C GLN A 151 -0.68 -6.19 -2.31
N SER A 152 -1.63 -7.06 -2.03
CA SER A 152 -1.69 -7.81 -0.78
C SER A 152 -0.77 -9.04 -0.78
N VAL A 153 -0.64 -9.70 -1.93
CA VAL A 153 0.15 -10.92 -2.08
C VAL A 153 1.65 -10.62 -2.17
N ALA A 154 2.02 -9.52 -2.80
CA ALA A 154 3.43 -9.19 -3.05
C ALA A 154 4.30 -9.16 -1.79
N PRO A 155 3.91 -8.50 -0.68
CA PRO A 155 4.73 -8.51 0.53
C PRO A 155 4.91 -9.90 1.12
N ALA A 156 3.89 -10.76 1.06
CA ALA A 156 3.98 -12.12 1.58
C ALA A 156 5.02 -12.95 0.84
N ILE A 157 5.12 -12.79 -0.48
CA ILE A 157 6.12 -13.47 -1.30
C ILE A 157 7.48 -12.79 -1.20
N ALA A 158 7.50 -11.47 -1.15
CA ALA A 158 8.73 -10.68 -1.19
C ALA A 158 9.65 -10.95 -0.01
N MET A 159 9.10 -11.08 1.19
CA MET A 159 9.92 -11.25 2.40
C MET A 159 10.81 -12.50 2.35
N PRO A 160 10.27 -13.72 2.16
CA PRO A 160 11.13 -14.90 2.06
C PRO A 160 11.99 -14.91 0.79
N PHE A 161 11.45 -14.42 -0.33
CA PHE A 161 12.17 -14.39 -1.60
C PHE A 161 13.39 -13.48 -1.54
N PHE A 162 13.25 -12.24 -1.08
CA PHE A 162 14.36 -11.30 -0.99
C PHE A 162 15.36 -11.71 0.09
N THR A 163 14.86 -12.28 1.19
CA THR A 163 15.76 -12.84 2.21
C THR A 163 16.66 -13.91 1.62
N TRP A 164 16.09 -14.84 0.86
CA TRP A 164 16.86 -15.87 0.18
C TRP A 164 17.81 -15.29 -0.86
N TRP A 165 17.32 -14.41 -1.72
CA TRP A 165 18.14 -13.85 -2.81
C TRP A 165 19.29 -13.01 -2.27
N ILE A 166 19.02 -12.10 -1.34
CA ILE A 166 20.06 -11.25 -0.74
C ILE A 166 21.08 -12.08 0.01
N GLY A 167 20.63 -13.11 0.74
CA GLY A 167 21.53 -14.01 1.47
C GLY A 167 22.45 -14.84 0.58
N THR A 168 22.01 -15.19 -0.63
CA THR A 168 22.78 -16.04 -1.55
C THR A 168 23.52 -15.24 -2.62
N HIS A 169 22.97 -14.12 -3.08
CA HIS A 169 23.52 -13.34 -4.21
C HIS A 169 23.96 -11.93 -3.83
N GLY A 170 23.72 -11.50 -2.60
CA GLY A 170 24.07 -10.17 -2.12
C GLY A 170 23.02 -9.10 -2.43
N TRP A 171 23.12 -7.99 -1.72
CA TRP A 171 22.13 -6.91 -1.80
C TRP A 171 22.18 -6.12 -3.12
N ARG A 172 23.35 -6.00 -3.75
CA ARG A 172 23.48 -5.27 -5.03
C ARG A 172 22.72 -5.96 -6.14
N SER A 173 22.88 -7.27 -6.26
CA SER A 173 22.20 -8.07 -7.28
C SER A 173 20.69 -8.00 -7.14
N ASN A 174 20.18 -7.81 -5.92
CA ASN A 174 18.76 -7.69 -5.67
C ASN A 174 18.17 -6.42 -6.30
N PHE A 175 18.89 -5.31 -6.26
CA PHE A 175 18.46 -4.10 -6.97
C PHE A 175 18.39 -4.34 -8.48
N PHE A 176 19.37 -4.99 -9.05
CA PHE A 176 19.37 -5.31 -10.49
C PHE A 176 18.28 -6.31 -10.86
N LEU A 177 18.02 -7.26 -9.99
CA LEU A 177 16.89 -8.19 -10.18
C LEU A 177 15.57 -7.44 -10.24
N CYS A 178 15.33 -6.56 -9.28
CA CYS A 178 14.12 -5.73 -9.24
C CYS A 178 14.00 -4.84 -10.49
N ALA A 179 15.12 -4.26 -10.93
CA ALA A 179 15.15 -3.46 -12.16
C ALA A 179 14.76 -4.33 -13.38
N ALA A 180 15.31 -5.54 -13.48
CA ALA A 180 14.98 -6.47 -14.57
C ALA A 180 13.50 -6.88 -14.52
N LEU A 181 12.94 -7.12 -13.34
CA LEU A 181 11.52 -7.46 -13.18
C LEU A 181 10.61 -6.33 -13.66
N GLY A 182 11.03 -5.08 -13.53
CA GLY A 182 10.29 -3.92 -14.03
C GLY A 182 10.13 -3.91 -15.55
N LEU A 183 10.99 -4.61 -16.28
CA LEU A 183 10.87 -4.74 -17.74
C LEU A 183 9.66 -5.57 -18.16
N ILE A 184 9.17 -6.45 -17.30
CA ILE A 184 7.99 -7.28 -17.57
C ILE A 184 6.74 -6.41 -17.74
N PRO A 185 6.33 -5.57 -16.75
CA PRO A 185 5.17 -4.70 -16.96
C PRO A 185 5.40 -3.67 -18.06
N LEU A 186 6.63 -3.20 -18.28
CA LEU A 186 6.93 -2.28 -19.37
C LEU A 186 6.63 -2.93 -20.73
N TRP A 187 7.09 -4.16 -20.93
CA TRP A 187 6.83 -4.91 -22.14
C TRP A 187 5.34 -5.21 -22.33
N LEU A 188 4.65 -5.60 -21.24
CA LEU A 188 3.20 -5.88 -21.29
C LEU A 188 2.41 -4.64 -21.69
N LEU A 189 2.74 -3.48 -21.13
CA LEU A 189 2.09 -2.21 -21.48
C LEU A 189 2.33 -1.85 -22.94
N TRP A 190 3.55 -2.04 -23.42
CA TRP A 190 3.90 -1.75 -24.80
C TRP A 190 3.19 -2.67 -25.79
N ARG A 191 3.13 -3.97 -25.47
CA ARG A 191 2.67 -4.99 -26.43
C ARG A 191 1.16 -5.22 -26.40
N TYR A 192 0.53 -5.18 -25.23
CA TYR A 192 -0.84 -5.65 -25.05
C TYR A 192 -1.84 -4.58 -24.62
N VAL A 193 -1.40 -3.40 -24.21
CA VAL A 193 -2.25 -2.40 -23.57
C VAL A 193 -2.41 -1.19 -24.49
N ALA A 194 -3.63 -0.61 -24.52
CA ALA A 194 -3.93 0.67 -25.14
C ALA A 194 -4.68 1.55 -24.14
N ASP A 195 -4.66 2.86 -24.32
CA ASP A 195 -5.34 3.80 -23.39
C ASP A 195 -6.84 3.54 -23.34
N LYS A 196 -7.44 3.27 -24.48
CA LYS A 196 -8.88 3.04 -24.64
C LYS A 196 -9.15 1.77 -25.42
N PRO A 197 -10.27 1.10 -25.16
CA PRO A 197 -10.59 -0.16 -25.84
C PRO A 197 -10.63 -0.06 -27.37
N GLU A 198 -11.15 1.05 -27.92
CA GLU A 198 -11.26 1.24 -29.36
C GLU A 198 -9.90 1.36 -30.05
N GLN A 199 -8.84 1.63 -29.32
CA GLN A 199 -7.49 1.76 -29.85
C GLN A 199 -6.75 0.42 -29.93
N LEU A 200 -7.27 -0.63 -29.29
CA LEU A 200 -6.62 -1.93 -29.27
C LEU A 200 -7.00 -2.76 -30.49
N LYS A 201 -6.00 -3.20 -31.24
CA LYS A 201 -6.20 -4.11 -32.36
C LYS A 201 -6.64 -5.48 -31.84
N GLY A 202 -7.63 -6.07 -32.51
CA GLY A 202 -8.10 -7.42 -32.19
C GLY A 202 -9.22 -7.47 -31.17
N ILE A 203 -9.68 -6.33 -30.63
CA ILE A 203 -10.87 -6.31 -29.80
C ILE A 203 -12.13 -6.46 -30.67
N SER A 204 -13.10 -7.26 -30.24
CA SER A 204 -14.34 -7.44 -30.97
C SER A 204 -15.27 -6.24 -30.81
N GLU A 205 -16.11 -6.00 -31.82
CA GLU A 205 -17.14 -4.97 -31.75
C GLU A 205 -18.13 -5.22 -30.63
N GLN A 206 -18.41 -6.48 -30.32
CA GLN A 206 -19.32 -6.87 -29.25
C GLN A 206 -18.76 -6.50 -27.88
N GLU A 207 -17.47 -6.73 -27.65
CA GLU A 207 -16.80 -6.30 -26.42
C GLU A 207 -16.79 -4.78 -26.29
N LEU A 208 -16.51 -4.05 -27.37
CA LEU A 208 -16.56 -2.58 -27.37
C LEU A 208 -17.95 -2.07 -27.03
N ALA A 209 -19.00 -2.65 -27.62
CA ALA A 209 -20.37 -2.28 -27.35
C ALA A 209 -20.75 -2.55 -25.90
N TYR A 210 -20.32 -3.69 -25.36
CA TYR A 210 -20.55 -4.05 -23.95
C TYR A 210 -19.92 -3.05 -22.99
N ILE A 211 -18.68 -2.66 -23.24
CA ILE A 211 -17.97 -1.68 -22.40
C ILE A 211 -18.65 -0.32 -22.47
N LYS A 212 -18.94 0.17 -23.67
CA LYS A 212 -19.56 1.48 -23.87
C LYS A 212 -20.95 1.58 -23.28
N ALA A 213 -21.75 0.52 -23.38
CA ALA A 213 -23.09 0.50 -22.82
C ALA A 213 -23.08 0.70 -21.31
N GLY A 214 -22.12 0.11 -20.60
CA GLY A 214 -21.95 0.31 -19.17
C GLY A 214 -21.42 1.69 -18.79
N GLN A 215 -20.67 2.33 -19.68
CA GLN A 215 -20.11 3.68 -19.46
C GLN A 215 -21.12 4.79 -19.71
N GLU A 216 -22.03 4.62 -20.66
CA GLU A 216 -23.04 5.61 -21.00
C GLU A 216 -24.02 5.88 -19.85
N THR A 217 -24.13 4.95 -18.89
CA THR A 217 -24.95 5.14 -17.70
C THR A 217 -24.32 6.08 -16.68
N GLU A 218 -23.07 6.45 -16.86
CA GLU A 218 -22.42 7.45 -16.02
C GLU A 218 -22.83 8.83 -16.48
N SER A 219 -23.73 9.47 -15.74
CA SER A 219 -24.00 10.88 -15.93
C SER A 219 -22.69 11.66 -15.77
N ALA A 220 -22.48 12.64 -16.60
CA ALA A 220 -21.39 13.59 -16.46
C ALA A 220 -21.27 14.00 -14.98
N GLY A 221 -20.11 13.79 -14.41
CA GLY A 221 -19.86 14.10 -13.00
C GLY A 221 -20.30 15.53 -12.67
N SER A 222 -20.68 15.75 -11.42
CA SER A 222 -21.15 17.04 -10.99
C SER A 222 -20.14 18.13 -11.37
N SER A 223 -20.64 19.21 -11.94
CA SER A 223 -19.85 20.38 -12.30
C SER A 223 -19.48 21.22 -11.07
N GLU A 224 -19.82 20.76 -9.86
CA GLU A 224 -19.51 21.49 -8.64
C GLU A 224 -18.00 21.51 -8.39
N SER A 225 -17.49 22.62 -7.89
CA SER A 225 -16.08 22.74 -7.55
C SER A 225 -15.72 21.79 -6.41
N PHE A 226 -14.45 21.40 -6.37
CA PHE A 226 -13.91 20.55 -5.29
C PHE A 226 -14.23 21.14 -3.90
N MET A 227 -14.07 22.46 -3.73
CA MET A 227 -14.33 23.13 -2.44
C MET A 227 -15.79 23.01 -1.98
N LEU A 228 -16.75 23.11 -2.89
CA LEU A 228 -18.15 22.93 -2.55
C LEU A 228 -18.48 21.49 -2.16
N ARG A 229 -17.84 20.52 -2.79
CA ARG A 229 -18.05 19.12 -2.47
C ARG A 229 -17.40 18.70 -1.15
N VAL A 230 -16.24 19.27 -0.83
CA VAL A 230 -15.46 18.87 0.35
C VAL A 230 -15.89 19.61 1.62
N LYS A 231 -16.45 20.81 1.50
CA LYS A 231 -16.78 21.65 2.67
C LYS A 231 -17.69 20.96 3.71
N PRO A 232 -18.79 20.28 3.32
CA PRO A 232 -19.60 19.58 4.33
C PRO A 232 -18.85 18.48 5.07
N VAL A 233 -17.86 17.90 4.43
CA VAL A 233 -17.05 16.80 4.96
C VAL A 233 -16.03 17.33 5.96
N ILE A 234 -15.26 18.36 5.58
CA ILE A 234 -14.18 18.88 6.42
C ILE A 234 -14.68 19.64 7.65
N THR A 235 -15.95 20.04 7.66
CA THR A 235 -16.58 20.68 8.82
C THR A 235 -17.15 19.67 9.81
N ASN A 236 -17.22 18.39 9.46
CA ASN A 236 -17.70 17.32 10.34
C ASN A 236 -16.52 16.71 11.11
N TYR A 237 -16.49 16.92 12.43
CA TYR A 237 -15.39 16.40 13.25
C TYR A 237 -15.35 14.87 13.27
N CYS A 238 -16.49 14.19 13.11
CA CYS A 238 -16.52 12.72 13.04
C CYS A 238 -15.74 12.19 11.84
N TYR A 239 -15.78 12.91 10.72
CA TYR A 239 -14.94 12.58 9.57
C TYR A 239 -13.45 12.60 9.96
N TRP A 240 -13.02 13.64 10.69
CA TRP A 240 -11.61 13.74 11.09
C TRP A 240 -11.22 12.70 12.12
N LEU A 241 -12.15 12.22 12.94
CA LEU A 241 -11.91 11.08 13.83
C LEU A 241 -11.65 9.79 13.02
N LEU A 242 -12.39 9.59 11.95
CA LEU A 242 -12.16 8.47 11.03
C LEU A 242 -10.81 8.62 10.31
N VAL A 243 -10.47 9.81 9.85
CA VAL A 243 -9.18 10.10 9.23
C VAL A 243 -8.04 9.81 10.22
N LEU A 244 -8.19 10.22 11.46
CA LEU A 244 -7.20 9.94 12.51
C LEU A 244 -7.03 8.43 12.73
N TRP A 245 -8.12 7.68 12.77
CA TRP A 245 -8.05 6.21 12.90
C TRP A 245 -7.28 5.60 11.73
N TYR A 246 -7.59 6.03 10.53
CA TYR A 246 -6.93 5.53 9.30
C TYR A 246 -5.46 5.92 9.26
N LEU A 247 -5.12 7.13 9.71
CA LEU A 247 -3.73 7.56 9.87
C LEU A 247 -2.98 6.64 10.82
N CYS A 248 -3.58 6.31 11.97
CA CYS A 248 -2.97 5.40 12.94
C CYS A 248 -2.75 4.00 12.34
N LEU A 249 -3.72 3.49 11.56
CA LEU A 249 -3.57 2.24 10.84
C LEU A 249 -2.35 2.28 9.90
N GLN A 250 -2.21 3.33 9.13
CA GLN A 250 -1.10 3.46 8.18
C GLN A 250 0.25 3.59 8.91
N CYS A 251 0.28 4.29 10.04
CA CYS A 251 1.48 4.37 10.87
C CYS A 251 1.91 2.99 11.40
N LEU A 252 0.96 2.20 11.90
CA LEU A 252 1.25 0.84 12.35
C LEU A 252 1.75 -0.04 11.20
N TYR A 253 1.07 0.01 10.08
CA TYR A 253 1.38 -0.82 8.92
C TYR A 253 2.78 -0.54 8.38
N TRP A 254 3.09 0.73 8.07
CA TRP A 254 4.39 1.09 7.50
C TRP A 254 5.51 0.98 8.52
N GLY A 255 5.22 1.26 9.78
CA GLY A 255 6.18 1.07 10.87
C GLY A 255 6.55 -0.40 11.04
N MET A 256 5.56 -1.28 11.05
CA MET A 256 5.78 -2.73 11.19
C MET A 256 6.48 -3.31 9.96
N ILE A 257 6.06 -2.95 8.76
CA ILE A 257 6.74 -3.40 7.53
C ILE A 257 8.23 -3.05 7.58
N THR A 258 8.54 -1.82 7.96
CA THR A 258 9.92 -1.34 7.96
C THR A 258 10.78 -2.05 8.99
N TRP A 259 10.26 -2.22 10.21
CA TRP A 259 11.07 -2.62 11.35
C TRP A 259 10.93 -4.07 11.79
N LEU A 260 9.91 -4.79 11.32
CA LEU A 260 9.69 -6.18 11.76
C LEU A 260 10.87 -7.10 11.40
N PRO A 261 11.40 -7.12 10.17
CA PRO A 261 12.55 -7.97 9.89
C PRO A 261 13.75 -7.69 10.79
N THR A 262 14.08 -6.41 10.97
CA THR A 262 15.18 -5.99 11.86
C THR A 262 14.93 -6.42 13.30
N TYR A 263 13.70 -6.22 13.81
CA TYR A 263 13.32 -6.63 15.14
C TYR A 263 13.48 -8.13 15.36
N LEU A 264 12.97 -8.93 14.43
CA LEU A 264 13.05 -10.40 14.54
C LEU A 264 14.51 -10.88 14.56
N LYS A 265 15.33 -10.32 13.68
CA LYS A 265 16.73 -10.70 13.60
C LYS A 265 17.56 -10.17 14.77
N SER A 266 17.51 -8.88 15.02
CA SER A 266 18.41 -8.20 15.95
C SER A 266 17.93 -8.21 17.41
N ALA A 267 16.63 -8.10 17.65
CA ALA A 267 16.08 -8.09 19.00
C ALA A 267 15.74 -9.50 19.51
N ARG A 268 15.30 -10.39 18.61
CA ARG A 268 14.85 -11.73 18.99
C ARG A 268 15.81 -12.85 18.58
N GLY A 269 16.86 -12.54 17.84
CA GLY A 269 17.90 -13.49 17.52
C GLY A 269 17.51 -14.56 16.53
N PHE A 270 16.49 -14.33 15.71
CA PHE A 270 16.16 -15.27 14.64
C PHE A 270 17.26 -15.29 13.59
N SER A 271 17.47 -16.47 12.99
CA SER A 271 18.38 -16.61 11.85
C SER A 271 17.86 -15.78 10.67
N TRP A 272 18.75 -15.52 9.72
CA TRP A 272 18.38 -14.79 8.51
C TRP A 272 17.22 -15.45 7.76
N ALA A 273 17.27 -16.78 7.60
CA ALA A 273 16.22 -17.52 6.91
C ALA A 273 14.90 -17.53 7.67
N GLU A 274 14.94 -17.74 9.00
CA GLU A 274 13.72 -17.69 9.84
C GLU A 274 13.09 -16.31 9.82
N MET A 275 13.89 -15.24 9.87
CA MET A 275 13.41 -13.87 9.79
C MET A 275 12.61 -13.65 8.51
N GLY A 276 13.09 -14.13 7.36
CA GLY A 276 12.40 -13.98 6.10
C GLY A 276 11.02 -14.64 6.09
N TRP A 277 10.91 -15.84 6.60
CA TRP A 277 9.63 -16.56 6.69
C TRP A 277 8.67 -15.91 7.69
N LEU A 278 9.18 -15.56 8.86
CA LEU A 278 8.34 -14.95 9.91
C LEU A 278 7.90 -13.54 9.53
N ALA A 279 8.70 -12.79 8.80
CA ALA A 279 8.31 -11.47 8.32
C ALA A 279 7.22 -11.51 7.25
N SER A 280 7.01 -12.64 6.58
CA SER A 280 5.90 -12.81 5.64
C SER A 280 4.58 -13.12 6.34
N LEU A 281 4.61 -13.67 7.55
CA LEU A 281 3.42 -14.12 8.27
C LEU A 281 2.36 -13.01 8.46
N PRO A 282 2.71 -11.75 8.82
CA PRO A 282 1.71 -10.70 8.93
C PRO A 282 0.90 -10.48 7.65
N PHE A 283 1.56 -10.60 6.51
CA PHE A 283 0.92 -10.36 5.21
C PHE A 283 0.04 -11.52 4.79
N VAL A 284 0.45 -12.75 5.07
CA VAL A 284 -0.38 -13.93 4.87
C VAL A 284 -1.66 -13.85 5.71
N LEU A 285 -1.52 -13.52 7.00
CA LEU A 285 -2.67 -13.34 7.88
C LEU A 285 -3.57 -12.20 7.43
N SER A 286 -2.99 -11.11 6.91
CA SER A 286 -3.75 -9.97 6.42
C SER A 286 -4.63 -10.30 5.22
N ILE A 287 -4.19 -11.18 4.34
CA ILE A 287 -5.00 -11.63 3.19
C ILE A 287 -6.29 -12.27 3.70
N PHE A 288 -6.20 -13.17 4.67
CA PHE A 288 -7.36 -13.86 5.23
C PHE A 288 -8.23 -12.93 6.09
N SER A 289 -7.61 -12.07 6.89
CA SER A 289 -8.34 -11.16 7.78
C SER A 289 -9.16 -10.13 7.01
N LYS A 290 -8.64 -9.59 5.91
CA LYS A 290 -9.38 -8.65 5.06
C LYS A 290 -10.60 -9.31 4.42
N ALA A 291 -10.49 -10.57 4.02
CA ALA A 291 -11.63 -11.33 3.48
C ALA A 291 -12.72 -11.54 4.55
N ALA A 292 -12.32 -11.79 5.80
CA ALA A 292 -13.26 -11.97 6.91
C ALA A 292 -13.95 -10.66 7.32
N ALA A 293 -13.30 -9.52 7.11
CA ALA A 293 -13.80 -8.21 7.56
C ALA A 293 -15.16 -7.87 6.98
N GLY A 294 -15.39 -8.16 5.70
CA GLY A 294 -16.66 -7.90 5.03
C GLY A 294 -17.82 -8.62 5.71
N VAL A 295 -17.60 -9.87 6.13
CA VAL A 295 -18.62 -10.68 6.82
C VAL A 295 -18.98 -10.06 8.18
N PHE A 296 -17.97 -9.61 8.94
CA PHE A 296 -18.21 -9.01 10.26
C PHE A 296 -18.99 -7.70 10.17
N VAL A 297 -18.65 -6.84 9.19
CA VAL A 297 -19.37 -5.58 9.00
C VAL A 297 -20.84 -5.82 8.69
N ASP A 298 -21.12 -6.77 7.80
CA ASP A 298 -22.49 -7.10 7.40
C ASP A 298 -23.32 -7.62 8.58
N LYS A 299 -22.72 -8.43 9.45
CA LYS A 299 -23.42 -8.99 10.62
C LYS A 299 -23.71 -7.96 11.71
N ILE A 300 -22.78 -7.07 12.00
CA ILE A 300 -22.88 -6.13 13.12
C ILE A 300 -23.67 -4.90 12.72
N GLY A 301 -23.59 -4.48 11.47
CA GLY A 301 -24.30 -3.31 10.93
C GLY A 301 -23.77 -1.97 11.39
N ARG A 302 -22.72 -1.94 12.23
CA ARG A 302 -22.04 -0.74 12.69
C ARG A 302 -20.54 -0.91 12.51
N SER A 303 -19.88 0.11 11.98
CA SER A 303 -18.44 0.05 11.67
C SER A 303 -17.55 0.49 12.83
N ALA A 304 -17.93 1.54 13.55
CA ALA A 304 -17.06 2.12 14.57
C ALA A 304 -16.70 1.17 15.72
N PRO A 305 -17.62 0.37 16.27
CA PRO A 305 -17.26 -0.63 17.28
C PRO A 305 -16.24 -1.64 16.78
N ILE A 306 -16.33 -2.05 15.53
CA ILE A 306 -15.39 -2.99 14.91
C ILE A 306 -14.00 -2.34 14.82
N LEU A 307 -13.93 -1.08 14.36
CA LEU A 307 -12.67 -0.34 14.29
C LEU A 307 -12.01 -0.21 15.67
N MET A 308 -12.81 0.04 16.70
CA MET A 308 -12.32 0.15 18.07
C MET A 308 -11.71 -1.18 18.56
N VAL A 309 -12.44 -2.27 18.39
CA VAL A 309 -12.01 -3.60 18.84
C VAL A 309 -10.76 -4.07 18.10
N LEU A 310 -10.72 -3.89 16.79
CA LEU A 310 -9.57 -4.29 15.99
C LEU A 310 -8.29 -3.56 16.40
N MET A 311 -8.38 -2.26 16.62
CA MET A 311 -7.22 -1.48 17.02
C MET A 311 -6.79 -1.76 18.46
N PHE A 312 -7.74 -2.04 19.34
CA PHE A 312 -7.46 -2.46 20.69
C PHE A 312 -6.66 -3.78 20.70
N PHE A 313 -7.10 -4.78 19.94
CA PHE A 313 -6.38 -6.04 19.83
C PHE A 313 -5.03 -5.88 19.14
N ALA A 314 -4.93 -4.99 18.16
CA ALA A 314 -3.64 -4.70 17.54
C ALA A 314 -2.64 -4.15 18.56
N GLY A 315 -3.06 -3.18 19.38
CA GLY A 315 -2.22 -2.59 20.40
C GLY A 315 -1.78 -3.59 21.46
N ILE A 316 -2.72 -4.40 21.96
CA ILE A 316 -2.43 -5.46 22.92
C ILE A 316 -1.47 -6.48 22.35
N SER A 317 -1.65 -6.86 21.10
CA SER A 317 -0.77 -7.83 20.42
C SER A 317 0.66 -7.29 20.31
N ILE A 318 0.83 -6.02 19.99
CA ILE A 318 2.16 -5.39 19.95
C ILE A 318 2.77 -5.39 21.37
N TYR A 319 2.02 -4.96 22.36
CA TYR A 319 2.52 -4.88 23.73
C TYR A 319 2.99 -6.23 24.23
N PHE A 320 2.15 -7.25 24.18
CA PHE A 320 2.53 -8.59 24.62
C PHE A 320 3.58 -9.23 23.74
N GLY A 321 3.57 -8.92 22.44
CA GLY A 321 4.60 -9.38 21.50
C GLY A 321 5.98 -8.85 21.84
N THR A 322 6.08 -7.62 22.36
CA THR A 322 7.36 -7.02 22.73
C THR A 322 7.86 -7.46 24.10
N ILE A 323 6.96 -7.75 25.06
CA ILE A 323 7.36 -8.10 26.42
C ILE A 323 7.53 -9.62 26.66
N THR A 324 6.96 -10.48 25.79
CA THR A 324 7.09 -11.93 25.96
C THR A 324 8.54 -12.37 25.83
N GLU A 325 8.93 -13.36 26.63
CA GLU A 325 10.27 -13.96 26.55
C GLU A 325 10.38 -14.99 25.41
N HIS A 326 9.23 -15.50 24.92
CA HIS A 326 9.19 -16.47 23.83
C HIS A 326 9.30 -15.76 22.48
N LYS A 327 10.39 -16.00 21.76
CA LYS A 327 10.64 -15.34 20.47
C LYS A 327 9.59 -15.69 19.40
N TYR A 328 9.14 -16.96 19.35
CA TYR A 328 8.10 -17.36 18.37
C TYR A 328 6.74 -16.76 18.72
N MET A 329 6.41 -16.68 20.00
CA MET A 329 5.20 -16.00 20.45
C MET A 329 5.24 -14.52 20.08
N SER A 330 6.40 -13.87 20.22
CA SER A 330 6.61 -12.50 19.79
C SER A 330 6.30 -12.32 18.31
N ALA A 331 6.87 -13.16 17.45
CA ALA A 331 6.65 -13.11 16.00
C ALA A 331 5.16 -13.29 15.65
N VAL A 332 4.49 -14.23 16.29
CA VAL A 332 3.06 -14.50 16.06
C VAL A 332 2.21 -13.34 16.51
N LEU A 333 2.45 -12.79 17.71
CA LEU A 333 1.67 -11.67 18.24
C LEU A 333 1.83 -10.41 17.40
N LEU A 334 3.05 -10.09 16.97
CA LEU A 334 3.29 -8.95 16.09
C LEU A 334 2.63 -9.14 14.73
N SER A 335 2.59 -10.37 14.24
CA SER A 335 1.89 -10.71 12.99
C SER A 335 0.38 -10.52 13.13
N PHE A 336 -0.21 -10.96 14.24
CA PHE A 336 -1.63 -10.72 14.53
C PHE A 336 -1.94 -9.24 14.67
N ALA A 337 -1.02 -8.44 15.22
CA ALA A 337 -1.22 -7.00 15.31
C ALA A 337 -1.42 -6.37 13.93
N VAL A 338 -0.60 -6.75 12.97
CA VAL A 338 -0.75 -6.27 11.58
C VAL A 338 -2.06 -6.78 10.97
N ALA A 339 -2.41 -8.04 11.20
CA ALA A 339 -3.66 -8.60 10.71
C ALA A 339 -4.89 -7.88 11.28
N PHE A 340 -4.91 -7.60 12.58
CA PHE A 340 -6.01 -6.87 13.21
C PHE A 340 -6.15 -5.46 12.66
N CYS A 341 -5.06 -4.72 12.57
CA CYS A 341 -5.15 -3.33 12.10
C CYS A 341 -5.56 -3.26 10.63
N THR A 342 -4.99 -4.09 9.75
CA THR A 342 -5.30 -4.08 8.32
C THR A 342 -6.70 -4.60 8.01
N MET A 343 -7.25 -5.46 8.85
CA MET A 343 -8.63 -5.92 8.75
C MET A 343 -9.63 -4.76 8.81
N GLY A 344 -9.28 -3.69 9.52
CA GLY A 344 -10.10 -2.49 9.61
C GLY A 344 -10.14 -1.64 8.34
N THR A 345 -9.26 -1.89 7.36
CA THR A 345 -9.22 -1.07 6.14
C THR A 345 -10.55 -1.06 5.38
N PRO A 346 -11.14 -2.21 5.01
CA PRO A 346 -12.44 -2.19 4.33
C PRO A 346 -13.55 -1.63 5.23
N VAL A 347 -13.46 -1.86 6.53
CA VAL A 347 -14.43 -1.34 7.50
C VAL A 347 -14.40 0.19 7.55
N ALA A 348 -13.21 0.79 7.55
CA ALA A 348 -13.05 2.25 7.55
C ALA A 348 -13.63 2.88 6.28
N TRP A 349 -13.40 2.28 5.13
CA TRP A 349 -13.94 2.78 3.86
C TRP A 349 -15.47 2.63 3.81
N THR A 350 -16.01 1.53 4.34
CA THR A 350 -17.46 1.35 4.48
C THR A 350 -18.06 2.44 5.36
N LEU A 351 -17.43 2.75 6.48
CA LEU A 351 -17.88 3.83 7.36
C LEU A 351 -17.85 5.19 6.66
N LEU A 352 -16.80 5.47 5.91
CA LEU A 352 -16.71 6.71 5.13
C LEU A 352 -17.86 6.83 4.14
N GLN A 353 -18.16 5.76 3.42
CA GLN A 353 -19.25 5.74 2.44
C GLN A 353 -20.61 6.00 3.09
N GLY A 354 -20.82 5.51 4.31
CA GLY A 354 -22.04 5.78 5.06
C GLY A 354 -22.10 7.15 5.72
N MET A 355 -20.95 7.80 5.89
CA MET A 355 -20.83 9.08 6.60
C MET A 355 -21.02 10.28 5.69
N VAL A 356 -20.69 10.16 4.39
CA VAL A 356 -20.70 11.27 3.44
C VAL A 356 -21.70 11.00 2.30
N SER A 357 -22.18 12.07 1.69
CA SER A 357 -23.07 11.97 0.53
C SER A 357 -22.31 11.47 -0.71
N GLY A 358 -23.03 10.90 -1.68
CA GLY A 358 -22.44 10.44 -2.93
C GLY A 358 -21.70 11.52 -3.71
N LYS A 359 -22.09 12.79 -3.58
CA LYS A 359 -21.42 13.92 -4.22
C LYS A 359 -20.02 14.18 -3.63
N SER A 360 -19.85 13.89 -2.34
CA SER A 360 -18.65 14.22 -1.58
C SER A 360 -17.71 13.03 -1.41
N ILE A 361 -18.12 11.81 -1.78
CA ILE A 361 -17.34 10.59 -1.47
C ILE A 361 -15.95 10.60 -2.12
N SER A 362 -15.85 11.06 -3.35
CA SER A 362 -14.55 11.12 -4.05
C SER A 362 -13.60 12.11 -3.37
N ALA A 363 -14.09 13.31 -3.04
CA ALA A 363 -13.29 14.32 -2.35
C ALA A 363 -12.91 13.87 -0.94
N ALA A 364 -13.86 13.30 -0.20
CA ALA A 364 -13.63 12.79 1.15
C ALA A 364 -12.60 11.65 1.15
N SER A 365 -12.70 10.73 0.20
CA SER A 365 -11.76 9.62 0.05
C SER A 365 -10.35 10.13 -0.27
N GLY A 366 -10.26 11.09 -1.16
CA GLY A 366 -8.98 11.70 -1.56
C GLY A 366 -8.28 12.40 -0.39
N VAL A 367 -9.01 13.17 0.39
CA VAL A 367 -8.46 13.86 1.57
C VAL A 367 -8.03 12.85 2.64
N MET A 368 -8.86 11.87 2.94
CA MET A 368 -8.53 10.83 3.94
C MET A 368 -7.29 10.05 3.53
N ASN A 369 -7.26 9.58 2.29
CA ASN A 369 -6.12 8.82 1.78
C ASN A 369 -4.85 9.68 1.74
N GLY A 370 -4.94 10.91 1.26
CA GLY A 370 -3.80 11.82 1.14
C GLY A 370 -3.22 12.23 2.49
N VAL A 371 -4.07 12.60 3.44
CA VAL A 371 -3.62 12.98 4.79
C VAL A 371 -3.00 11.79 5.51
N ALA A 372 -3.66 10.63 5.46
CA ALA A 372 -3.16 9.44 6.15
C ALA A 372 -1.83 8.95 5.56
N ASN A 373 -1.72 8.86 4.25
CA ASN A 373 -0.48 8.42 3.61
C ASN A 373 0.65 9.44 3.75
N GLY A 374 0.34 10.73 3.65
CA GLY A 374 1.33 11.78 3.80
C GLY A 374 1.94 11.82 5.19
N LEU A 375 1.10 11.83 6.22
CA LEU A 375 1.57 11.90 7.60
C LEU A 375 2.18 10.58 8.08
N SER A 376 1.66 9.43 7.64
CA SER A 376 2.19 8.12 8.02
C SER A 376 3.59 7.86 7.43
N SER A 377 3.99 8.62 6.42
CA SER A 377 5.35 8.52 5.87
C SER A 377 6.43 8.74 6.93
N LEU A 378 6.10 9.51 7.97
CA LEU A 378 7.01 9.80 9.08
C LEU A 378 7.14 8.63 10.06
N SER A 379 6.22 7.66 10.05
CA SER A 379 6.21 6.57 11.03
C SER A 379 7.53 5.78 11.07
N PRO A 380 8.11 5.32 9.94
CA PRO A 380 9.36 4.56 10.01
C PRO A 380 10.51 5.34 10.65
N VAL A 381 10.66 6.62 10.33
CA VAL A 381 11.74 7.43 10.89
C VAL A 381 11.49 7.76 12.37
N PHE A 382 10.24 7.96 12.79
CA PHE A 382 9.91 8.18 14.19
C PHE A 382 10.20 6.94 15.04
N ILE A 383 9.88 5.75 14.54
CA ILE A 383 10.25 4.50 15.23
C ILE A 383 11.77 4.43 15.36
N GLY A 384 12.51 4.77 14.30
CA GLY A 384 13.97 4.86 14.34
C GLY A 384 14.47 5.83 15.40
N LEU A 385 13.82 6.98 15.53
CA LEU A 385 14.15 7.97 16.56
C LEU A 385 13.92 7.39 17.97
N PHE A 386 12.80 6.74 18.21
CA PHE A 386 12.52 6.10 19.52
C PHE A 386 13.49 4.96 19.82
N ILE A 387 13.89 4.18 18.83
CA ILE A 387 14.93 3.17 18.99
C ILE A 387 16.25 3.85 19.44
N SER A 388 16.60 4.96 18.80
CA SER A 388 17.81 5.72 19.15
C SER A 388 17.76 6.28 20.57
N ILE A 389 16.61 6.85 20.98
CA ILE A 389 16.44 7.45 22.30
C ILE A 389 16.44 6.38 23.38
N THR A 390 15.69 5.29 23.20
CA THR A 390 15.54 4.22 24.21
C THR A 390 16.69 3.23 24.17
N GLY A 391 17.44 3.16 23.08
CA GLY A 391 18.51 2.19 22.91
C GLY A 391 18.03 0.75 22.64
N THR A 392 16.74 0.54 22.44
CA THR A 392 16.15 -0.80 22.21
C THR A 392 15.15 -0.79 21.07
N TYR A 393 15.06 -1.89 20.32
CA TYR A 393 14.03 -2.06 19.29
C TYR A 393 12.63 -2.14 19.90
N THR A 394 12.52 -2.71 21.10
CA THR A 394 11.27 -2.77 21.86
C THR A 394 10.72 -1.37 22.12
N GLY A 395 11.58 -0.42 22.54
CA GLY A 395 11.18 0.96 22.77
C GLY A 395 10.60 1.62 21.52
N GLY A 396 11.17 1.31 20.35
CA GLY A 396 10.64 1.81 19.08
C GLY A 396 9.25 1.26 18.77
N LEU A 397 9.05 -0.05 18.94
CA LEU A 397 7.75 -0.67 18.67
C LEU A 397 6.67 -0.26 19.67
N LEU A 398 7.04 0.04 20.91
CA LEU A 398 6.07 0.48 21.93
C LEU A 398 5.42 1.83 21.58
N CYS A 399 6.05 2.66 20.75
CA CYS A 399 5.38 3.88 20.28
C CYS A 399 4.14 3.56 19.44
N LEU A 400 4.11 2.40 18.78
CA LEU A 400 2.93 1.96 18.03
C LEU A 400 1.77 1.56 18.96
N VAL A 401 2.05 1.11 20.17
CA VAL A 401 1.02 0.85 21.19
C VAL A 401 0.30 2.15 21.55
N PHE A 402 1.06 3.22 21.72
CA PHE A 402 0.50 4.55 21.99
C PHE A 402 -0.37 5.03 20.81
N ILE A 403 0.11 4.85 19.58
CA ILE A 403 -0.65 5.20 18.37
C ILE A 403 -1.95 4.39 18.30
N SER A 404 -1.91 3.09 18.65
CA SER A 404 -3.11 2.25 18.66
C SER A 404 -4.11 2.74 19.71
N ALA A 405 -3.64 3.22 20.86
CA ALA A 405 -4.50 3.80 21.90
C ALA A 405 -5.23 5.04 21.39
N ILE A 406 -4.54 5.90 20.65
CA ILE A 406 -5.16 7.08 20.01
C ILE A 406 -6.28 6.63 19.06
N ALA A 407 -6.04 5.61 18.26
CA ALA A 407 -7.05 5.08 17.33
C ALA A 407 -8.25 4.49 18.07
N VAL A 408 -8.02 3.78 19.17
CA VAL A 408 -9.11 3.23 20.00
C VAL A 408 -9.98 4.35 20.55
N VAL A 409 -9.40 5.42 21.07
CA VAL A 409 -10.15 6.58 21.58
C VAL A 409 -10.96 7.23 20.45
N SER A 410 -10.36 7.40 19.29
CA SER A 410 -11.04 7.95 18.11
C SER A 410 -12.27 7.12 17.73
N ALA A 411 -12.10 5.80 17.62
CA ALA A 411 -13.20 4.89 17.29
C ALA A 411 -14.25 4.81 18.40
N PHE A 412 -13.84 4.94 19.65
CA PHE A 412 -14.76 4.98 20.80
C PHE A 412 -15.70 6.18 20.71
N VAL A 413 -15.15 7.36 20.39
CA VAL A 413 -15.98 8.57 20.22
C VAL A 413 -16.95 8.38 19.03
N LEU A 414 -16.48 7.80 17.92
CA LEU A 414 -17.36 7.48 16.78
C LEU A 414 -18.48 6.51 17.19
N THR A 415 -18.17 5.53 18.03
CA THR A 415 -19.15 4.57 18.54
C THR A 415 -20.25 5.26 19.36
N ILE A 416 -19.85 6.18 20.25
CA ILE A 416 -20.81 6.99 21.04
C ILE A 416 -21.69 7.83 20.13
N LYS A 417 -21.15 8.34 19.02
CA LYS A 417 -21.91 9.12 18.03
C LYS A 417 -22.73 8.22 17.06
N LYS A 418 -22.88 6.95 17.39
CA LYS A 418 -23.74 5.96 16.70
C LYS A 418 -23.29 5.57 15.29
N TYR A 419 -22.03 5.74 14.96
CA TYR A 419 -21.44 5.21 13.74
C TYR A 419 -21.01 3.73 13.93
#